data_5ebf8e54fe22fb79a77134b82525ec97
#
_entry.id   5ebf8e54fe22fb79a77134b82525ec97
#
_cell.length_a   1.000
_cell.length_b   1.000
_cell.length_c   1.000
_cell.angle_alpha   90.00
_cell.angle_beta   90.00
_cell.angle_gamma   90.00
#
_symmetry.space_group_name_H-M   'P 1'
#
loop_
_entity.id
_entity.type
_entity.pdbx_description
1 polymer ?
#
loop_
_entity_poly.entity_id
_entity_poly.type
_entity_poly.pdbx_seq_one_letter_code
_entity_poly.pdbx_strand_id
1 'polypeptide(L)'
;MIILVISWGFDYVVAKFGMYDLTPTSLLFVRIAAGTVIVGIIKVIRRDWSLIDKRDIPVLIACAIFGQILYFECEYNAMTYLPVSLLTIVLGFVPAFSVIIERVFFKRRANRKIVFGILFCIIGIAFVIGADFSIILEGRLVGYLIAFGAIICWNVYNFLTASLEKYDPISLAFWQLLCASVLISPIAIHNMIPPTQWSGSLWLIILYMGVISSAYGYMVIVYALKVIGPTPSAVYSDFMPVTAAICGAVFLHESLSPLQIIGGIIVIAAGFVVIREKGNLMNSGRVCDIILSDKQHTLERKE
;
A
#
# COMPACT_ATOMS: atom_id res chain seq x y z
N MET A 1 -10.73 -2.76 8.95
CA MET A 1 -9.51 -3.37 8.38
C MET A 1 -9.81 -4.66 7.58
N ILE A 2 -10.50 -5.68 8.10
CA ILE A 2 -10.74 -6.95 7.37
C ILE A 2 -11.44 -6.69 6.03
N ILE A 3 -12.53 -5.94 6.01
CA ILE A 3 -13.26 -5.59 4.77
C ILE A 3 -12.33 -4.86 3.79
N LEU A 4 -11.50 -3.95 4.28
CA LEU A 4 -10.52 -3.24 3.45
C LEU A 4 -9.54 -4.20 2.77
N VAL A 5 -8.97 -5.14 3.53
CA VAL A 5 -7.99 -6.10 3.02
C VAL A 5 -8.60 -7.00 1.94
N ILE A 6 -9.83 -7.48 2.17
CA ILE A 6 -10.56 -8.28 1.17
C ILE A 6 -10.84 -7.43 -0.08
N SER A 7 -11.31 -6.19 0.10
CA SER A 7 -11.59 -5.29 -1.01
C SER A 7 -10.35 -4.96 -1.83
N TRP A 8 -9.24 -4.64 -1.17
CA TRP A 8 -7.98 -4.36 -1.86
C TRP A 8 -7.36 -5.60 -2.51
N GLY A 9 -7.51 -6.78 -1.88
CA GLY A 9 -7.10 -8.04 -2.52
C GLY A 9 -7.90 -8.32 -3.81
N PHE A 10 -9.20 -8.03 -3.82
CA PHE A 10 -10.02 -8.16 -5.02
C PHE A 10 -9.75 -7.03 -6.05
N ASP A 11 -9.32 -5.86 -5.61
CA ASP A 11 -8.99 -4.71 -6.47
C ASP A 11 -7.93 -5.05 -7.52
N TYR A 12 -6.97 -5.92 -7.21
CA TYR A 12 -5.97 -6.40 -8.18
C TYR A 12 -6.60 -7.09 -9.39
N VAL A 13 -7.61 -7.92 -9.16
CA VAL A 13 -8.37 -8.59 -10.22
C VAL A 13 -9.19 -7.57 -11.02
N VAL A 14 -9.85 -6.66 -10.33
CA VAL A 14 -10.65 -5.60 -10.96
C VAL A 14 -9.76 -4.69 -11.79
N ALA A 15 -8.58 -4.31 -11.28
CA ALA A 15 -7.59 -3.53 -12.02
C ALA A 15 -7.11 -4.26 -13.28
N LYS A 16 -6.84 -5.56 -13.18
CA LYS A 16 -6.43 -6.38 -14.33
C LYS A 16 -7.49 -6.37 -15.43
N PHE A 17 -8.77 -6.49 -15.07
CA PHE A 17 -9.87 -6.37 -16.04
C PHE A 17 -9.97 -4.95 -16.62
N GLY A 18 -9.79 -3.90 -15.82
CA GLY A 18 -9.80 -2.52 -16.30
C GLY A 18 -8.68 -2.21 -17.28
N MET A 19 -7.53 -2.88 -17.15
CA MET A 19 -6.38 -2.73 -18.06
C MET A 19 -6.58 -3.41 -19.43
N TYR A 20 -7.66 -4.14 -19.67
CA TYR A 20 -8.01 -4.58 -21.02
C TYR A 20 -8.59 -3.43 -21.87
N ASP A 21 -9.23 -2.47 -21.24
CA ASP A 21 -9.86 -1.34 -21.93
C ASP A 21 -9.04 -0.04 -21.83
N LEU A 22 -8.33 0.16 -20.70
CA LEU A 22 -7.56 1.37 -20.42
C LEU A 22 -6.08 1.07 -20.19
N THR A 23 -5.22 2.03 -20.55
CA THR A 23 -3.80 1.95 -20.14
C THR A 23 -3.67 2.03 -18.62
N PRO A 24 -2.58 1.47 -18.02
CA PRO A 24 -2.34 1.57 -16.58
C PRO A 24 -2.54 2.99 -16.02
N THR A 25 -1.92 3.99 -16.66
CA THR A 25 -1.99 5.40 -16.24
C THR A 25 -3.40 5.98 -16.36
N SER A 26 -4.14 5.65 -17.44
CA SER A 26 -5.52 6.13 -17.62
C SER A 26 -6.47 5.52 -16.60
N LEU A 27 -6.34 4.21 -16.34
CA LEU A 27 -7.13 3.53 -15.31
C LEU A 27 -6.85 4.11 -13.92
N LEU A 28 -5.56 4.34 -13.61
CA LEU A 28 -5.14 4.97 -12.37
C LEU A 28 -5.76 6.36 -12.19
N PHE A 29 -5.70 7.20 -13.21
CA PHE A 29 -6.30 8.55 -13.15
C PHE A 29 -7.79 8.48 -12.86
N VAL A 30 -8.54 7.66 -13.61
CA VAL A 30 -10.00 7.60 -13.47
C VAL A 30 -10.41 7.10 -12.10
N ARG A 31 -9.70 6.07 -11.53
CA ARG A 31 -9.97 5.57 -10.18
C ARG A 31 -9.71 6.64 -9.11
N ILE A 32 -8.58 7.37 -9.22
CA ILE A 32 -8.21 8.41 -8.25
C ILE A 32 -9.17 9.60 -8.37
N ALA A 33 -9.51 10.03 -9.59
CA ALA A 33 -10.44 11.12 -9.83
C ALA A 33 -11.84 10.80 -9.27
N ALA A 34 -12.34 9.58 -9.50
CA ALA A 34 -13.61 9.13 -8.92
C ALA A 34 -13.54 9.12 -7.39
N GLY A 35 -12.46 8.59 -6.81
CA GLY A 35 -12.22 8.62 -5.37
C GLY A 35 -12.18 10.05 -4.80
N THR A 36 -11.51 10.97 -5.50
CA THR A 36 -11.44 12.40 -5.13
C THR A 36 -12.85 13.03 -5.07
N VAL A 37 -13.66 12.79 -6.09
CA VAL A 37 -15.04 13.32 -6.13
C VAL A 37 -15.85 12.79 -4.94
N ILE A 38 -15.78 11.49 -4.66
CA ILE A 38 -16.55 10.86 -3.60
C ILE A 38 -16.11 11.37 -2.22
N VAL A 39 -14.80 11.40 -1.93
CA VAL A 39 -14.31 11.94 -0.65
C VAL A 39 -14.59 13.44 -0.54
N GLY A 40 -14.54 14.18 -1.66
CA GLY A 40 -14.93 15.58 -1.73
C GLY A 40 -16.40 15.80 -1.34
N ILE A 41 -17.31 14.98 -1.88
CA ILE A 41 -18.74 15.01 -1.50
C ILE A 41 -18.90 14.74 0.00
N ILE A 42 -18.17 13.75 0.56
CA ILE A 42 -18.20 13.45 1.99
C ILE A 42 -17.73 14.66 2.82
N LYS A 43 -16.65 15.35 2.40
CA LYS A 43 -16.18 16.58 3.07
C LYS A 43 -17.25 17.69 3.06
N VAL A 44 -17.91 17.90 1.91
CA VAL A 44 -18.99 18.91 1.80
C VAL A 44 -20.15 18.57 2.72
N ILE A 45 -20.60 17.30 2.76
CA ILE A 45 -21.68 16.85 3.65
C ILE A 45 -21.29 17.05 5.12
N ARG A 46 -20.05 16.76 5.48
CA ARG A 46 -19.51 16.97 6.83
C ARG A 46 -19.24 18.44 7.16
N ARG A 47 -19.37 19.33 6.20
CA ARG A 47 -18.98 20.76 6.32
C ARG A 47 -17.53 20.93 6.77
N ASP A 48 -16.66 20.02 6.36
CA ASP A 48 -15.24 20.06 6.69
C ASP A 48 -14.48 20.85 5.62
N TRP A 49 -14.16 22.09 5.92
CA TRP A 49 -13.39 23.01 5.07
C TRP A 49 -11.92 23.11 5.48
N SER A 50 -11.42 22.14 6.24
CA SER A 50 -10.03 22.14 6.69
C SER A 50 -9.06 22.12 5.50
N LEU A 51 -8.06 22.99 5.57
CA LEU A 51 -6.98 23.10 4.60
C LEU A 51 -5.70 22.52 5.20
N ILE A 52 -4.77 22.20 4.32
CA ILE A 52 -3.41 21.79 4.71
C ILE A 52 -2.55 23.05 4.89
N ASP A 53 -1.76 23.11 5.95
CA ASP A 53 -0.81 24.19 6.17
C ASP A 53 0.17 24.30 5.01
N LYS A 54 0.50 25.54 4.62
CA LYS A 54 1.43 25.81 3.51
C LYS A 54 2.78 25.11 3.68
N ARG A 55 3.23 24.94 4.92
CA ARG A 55 4.48 24.24 5.26
C ARG A 55 4.46 22.75 4.97
N ASP A 56 3.27 22.14 4.98
CA ASP A 56 3.09 20.69 4.77
C ASP A 56 2.73 20.35 3.31
N ILE A 57 2.46 21.34 2.47
CA ILE A 57 2.15 21.12 1.04
C ILE A 57 3.23 20.30 0.32
N PRO A 58 4.56 20.55 0.50
CA PRO A 58 5.56 19.72 -0.15
C PRO A 58 5.49 18.24 0.26
N VAL A 59 5.21 17.96 1.54
CA VAL A 59 5.05 16.60 2.03
C VAL A 59 3.79 15.97 1.47
N LEU A 60 2.68 16.72 1.40
CA LEU A 60 1.43 16.27 0.78
C LEU A 60 1.62 15.91 -0.70
N ILE A 61 2.32 16.75 -1.46
CA ILE A 61 2.65 16.48 -2.87
C ILE A 61 3.50 15.22 -2.99
N ALA A 62 4.51 15.07 -2.12
CA ALA A 62 5.32 13.86 -2.07
C ALA A 62 4.48 12.60 -1.74
N CYS A 63 3.51 12.68 -0.81
CA CYS A 63 2.56 11.61 -0.55
C CYS A 63 1.74 11.25 -1.81
N ALA A 64 1.25 12.26 -2.54
CA ALA A 64 0.50 12.06 -3.78
C ALA A 64 1.37 11.37 -4.85
N ILE A 65 2.61 11.82 -5.02
CA ILE A 65 3.54 11.25 -6.00
C ILE A 65 3.90 9.80 -5.64
N PHE A 66 4.40 9.56 -4.42
CA PHE A 66 4.90 8.23 -4.05
C PHE A 66 3.78 7.24 -3.76
N GLY A 67 2.71 7.65 -3.08
CA GLY A 67 1.65 6.75 -2.63
C GLY A 67 0.52 6.53 -3.61
N GLN A 68 0.22 7.54 -4.44
CA GLN A 68 -0.93 7.48 -5.34
C GLN A 68 -0.51 7.29 -6.80
N ILE A 69 0.59 7.90 -7.21
CA ILE A 69 1.02 7.85 -8.63
C ILE A 69 2.06 6.75 -8.81
N LEU A 70 3.27 6.92 -8.28
CA LEU A 70 4.38 6.00 -8.57
C LEU A 70 4.13 4.59 -8.05
N TYR A 71 3.51 4.42 -6.87
CA TYR A 71 3.18 3.11 -6.35
C TYR A 71 2.26 2.35 -7.32
N PHE A 72 1.13 2.95 -7.72
CA PHE A 72 0.18 2.29 -8.61
C PHE A 72 0.67 2.19 -10.05
N GLU A 73 1.45 3.15 -10.55
CA GLU A 73 2.11 3.01 -11.84
C GLU A 73 3.05 1.80 -11.84
N CYS A 74 3.85 1.63 -10.79
CA CYS A 74 4.69 0.45 -10.66
C CYS A 74 3.83 -0.82 -10.53
N GLU A 75 2.81 -0.82 -9.68
CA GLU A 75 1.93 -1.97 -9.45
C GLU A 75 1.23 -2.41 -10.74
N TYR A 76 0.59 -1.50 -11.46
CA TYR A 76 -0.15 -1.80 -12.67
C TYR A 76 0.77 -2.19 -13.83
N ASN A 77 1.91 -1.51 -13.98
CA ASN A 77 2.88 -1.92 -14.97
C ASN A 77 3.51 -3.29 -14.64
N ALA A 78 3.76 -3.61 -13.36
CA ALA A 78 4.22 -4.95 -12.98
C ALA A 78 3.20 -6.04 -13.36
N MET A 79 1.88 -5.76 -13.27
CA MET A 79 0.82 -6.69 -13.69
C MET A 79 0.81 -6.97 -15.20
N THR A 80 1.47 -6.18 -16.02
CA THR A 80 1.63 -6.47 -17.46
C THR A 80 2.67 -7.57 -17.71
N TYR A 81 3.61 -7.76 -16.78
CA TYR A 81 4.68 -8.75 -16.86
C TYR A 81 4.44 -9.97 -15.96
N LEU A 82 3.75 -9.79 -14.84
CA LEU A 82 3.56 -10.81 -13.80
C LEU A 82 2.08 -11.14 -13.61
N PRO A 83 1.74 -12.40 -13.32
CA PRO A 83 0.45 -12.75 -12.75
C PRO A 83 0.18 -11.97 -11.45
N VAL A 84 -1.09 -11.67 -11.19
CA VAL A 84 -1.52 -10.94 -9.98
C VAL A 84 -1.06 -11.65 -8.71
N SER A 85 -1.18 -12.98 -8.69
CA SER A 85 -0.77 -13.80 -7.55
C SER A 85 0.73 -13.67 -7.25
N LEU A 86 1.59 -13.66 -8.27
CA LEU A 86 3.04 -13.50 -8.07
C LEU A 86 3.40 -12.09 -7.61
N LEU A 87 2.83 -11.07 -8.26
CA LEU A 87 3.04 -9.68 -7.88
C LEU A 87 2.71 -9.46 -6.40
N THR A 88 1.53 -9.92 -5.95
CA THR A 88 1.08 -9.68 -4.57
C THR A 88 1.93 -10.42 -3.54
N ILE A 89 2.46 -11.61 -3.85
CA ILE A 89 3.43 -12.29 -2.99
C ILE A 89 4.71 -11.45 -2.85
N VAL A 90 5.22 -10.88 -3.93
CA VAL A 90 6.41 -10.00 -3.88
C VAL A 90 6.12 -8.75 -3.04
N LEU A 91 4.93 -8.15 -3.18
CA LEU A 91 4.50 -7.02 -2.35
C LEU A 91 4.38 -7.37 -0.85
N GLY A 92 4.20 -8.64 -0.50
CA GLY A 92 4.30 -9.13 0.88
C GLY A 92 5.65 -8.88 1.55
N PHE A 93 6.67 -8.44 0.80
CA PHE A 93 7.96 -8.00 1.36
C PHE A 93 7.93 -6.57 1.96
N VAL A 94 6.87 -5.81 1.75
CA VAL A 94 6.73 -4.42 2.24
C VAL A 94 7.10 -4.28 3.72
N PRO A 95 6.62 -5.12 4.67
CA PRO A 95 6.96 -4.97 6.08
C PRO A 95 8.43 -5.20 6.38
N ALA A 96 9.03 -6.22 5.75
CA ALA A 96 10.45 -6.51 5.91
C ALA A 96 11.31 -5.35 5.38
N PHE A 97 10.93 -4.80 4.22
CA PHE A 97 11.61 -3.64 3.63
C PHE A 97 11.48 -2.38 4.51
N SER A 98 10.29 -2.16 5.12
CA SER A 98 10.08 -1.06 6.09
C SER A 98 11.11 -1.10 7.23
N VAL A 99 11.40 -2.29 7.78
CA VAL A 99 12.41 -2.41 8.85
C VAL A 99 13.81 -2.13 8.34
N ILE A 100 14.14 -2.55 7.12
CA ILE A 100 15.43 -2.23 6.49
C ILE A 100 15.61 -0.72 6.39
N ILE A 101 14.60 0.00 5.89
CA ILE A 101 14.62 1.47 5.84
C ILE A 101 14.80 2.08 7.22
N GLU A 102 14.02 1.62 8.22
CA GLU A 102 14.13 2.13 9.59
C GLU A 102 15.52 1.90 10.20
N ARG A 103 16.14 0.77 9.88
CA ARG A 103 17.49 0.47 10.36
C ARG A 103 18.55 1.36 9.72
N VAL A 104 18.45 1.57 8.39
CA VAL A 104 19.44 2.33 7.61
C VAL A 104 19.33 3.83 7.88
N PHE A 105 18.11 4.39 7.76
CA PHE A 105 17.90 5.84 7.80
C PHE A 105 17.63 6.35 9.22
N PHE A 106 16.89 5.62 10.04
CA PHE A 106 16.50 6.07 11.38
C PHE A 106 17.31 5.40 12.49
N LYS A 107 18.29 4.54 12.15
CA LYS A 107 19.17 3.81 13.09
C LYS A 107 18.40 3.05 14.18
N ARG A 108 17.13 2.70 13.94
CA ARG A 108 16.31 1.94 14.88
C ARG A 108 16.87 0.52 15.04
N ARG A 109 16.82 0.01 16.27
CA ARG A 109 17.31 -1.34 16.57
C ARG A 109 16.31 -2.38 16.11
N ALA A 110 16.78 -3.40 15.40
CA ALA A 110 16.01 -4.61 15.10
C ALA A 110 16.45 -5.73 16.04
N ASN A 111 15.52 -6.48 16.62
CA ASN A 111 15.86 -7.66 17.39
C ASN A 111 16.20 -8.83 16.46
N ARG A 112 16.78 -9.93 17.05
CA ARG A 112 17.18 -11.10 16.26
C ARG A 112 16.01 -11.73 15.49
N LYS A 113 14.81 -11.75 16.07
CA LYS A 113 13.63 -12.32 15.42
C LYS A 113 13.21 -11.54 14.17
N ILE A 114 13.31 -10.21 14.21
CA ILE A 114 13.06 -9.36 13.03
C ILE A 114 14.08 -9.66 11.93
N VAL A 115 15.37 -9.79 12.29
CA VAL A 115 16.42 -10.12 11.30
C VAL A 115 16.16 -11.49 10.67
N PHE A 116 15.81 -12.51 11.46
CA PHE A 116 15.43 -13.82 10.94
C PHE A 116 14.17 -13.73 10.04
N GLY A 117 13.16 -12.97 10.44
CA GLY A 117 11.97 -12.73 9.61
C GLY A 117 12.33 -12.13 8.25
N ILE A 118 13.21 -11.12 8.20
CA ILE A 118 13.69 -10.52 6.93
C ILE A 118 14.42 -11.57 6.08
N LEU A 119 15.30 -12.37 6.66
CA LEU A 119 16.01 -13.43 5.94
C LEU A 119 15.04 -14.47 5.35
N PHE A 120 14.03 -14.89 6.12
CA PHE A 120 13.00 -15.80 5.61
C PHE A 120 12.16 -15.16 4.51
N CYS A 121 11.81 -13.86 4.59
CA CYS A 121 11.17 -13.15 3.47
C CYS A 121 12.02 -13.21 2.20
N ILE A 122 13.34 -12.96 2.31
CA ILE A 122 14.26 -13.00 1.16
C ILE A 122 14.32 -14.42 0.57
N ILE A 123 14.40 -15.45 1.41
CA ILE A 123 14.38 -16.86 0.96
C ILE A 123 13.04 -17.18 0.26
N GLY A 124 11.92 -16.75 0.84
CA GLY A 124 10.61 -16.96 0.24
C GLY A 124 10.47 -16.30 -1.13
N ILE A 125 10.94 -15.05 -1.29
CA ILE A 125 10.98 -14.37 -2.59
C ILE A 125 11.91 -15.10 -3.57
N ALA A 126 13.08 -15.57 -3.11
CA ALA A 126 13.97 -16.34 -3.96
C ALA A 126 13.31 -17.63 -4.48
N PHE A 127 12.46 -18.30 -3.68
CA PHE A 127 11.68 -19.46 -4.13
C PHE A 127 10.62 -19.06 -5.15
N VAL A 128 9.93 -17.92 -4.96
CA VAL A 128 8.92 -17.42 -5.90
C VAL A 128 9.58 -17.09 -7.25
N ILE A 129 10.68 -16.37 -7.23
CA ILE A 129 11.41 -15.96 -8.44
C ILE A 129 12.12 -17.16 -9.07
N GLY A 130 12.82 -17.98 -8.29
CA GLY A 130 13.59 -19.11 -8.77
C GLY A 130 12.79 -20.26 -9.34
N ALA A 131 11.47 -20.33 -9.03
CA ALA A 131 10.54 -21.28 -9.65
C ALA A 131 10.07 -20.84 -11.06
N ASP A 132 10.35 -19.60 -11.42
CA ASP A 132 9.95 -19.05 -12.70
C ASP A 132 11.11 -19.10 -13.70
N PHE A 133 11.29 -20.26 -14.36
CA PHE A 133 12.33 -20.45 -15.37
C PHE A 133 12.15 -19.56 -16.61
N SER A 134 10.96 -18.99 -16.83
CA SER A 134 10.70 -18.04 -17.92
C SER A 134 11.16 -16.62 -17.62
N ILE A 135 11.68 -16.37 -16.43
CA ILE A 135 12.06 -15.03 -15.94
C ILE A 135 13.01 -14.28 -16.88
N ILE A 136 13.96 -15.02 -17.49
CA ILE A 136 14.96 -14.45 -18.43
C ILE A 136 14.40 -14.44 -19.84
N LEU A 137 13.70 -15.51 -20.24
CA LEU A 137 13.21 -15.72 -21.59
C LEU A 137 12.03 -14.81 -21.96
N GLU A 138 11.14 -14.53 -20.99
CA GLU A 138 9.90 -13.77 -21.21
C GLU A 138 9.95 -12.32 -20.65
N GLY A 139 11.12 -11.84 -20.25
CA GLY A 139 11.27 -10.47 -19.72
C GLY A 139 10.61 -10.24 -18.35
N ARG A 140 10.21 -11.28 -17.63
CA ARG A 140 9.53 -11.18 -16.32
C ARG A 140 10.40 -10.53 -15.24
N LEU A 141 11.73 -10.55 -15.40
CA LEU A 141 12.64 -9.84 -14.50
C LEU A 141 12.28 -8.35 -14.37
N VAL A 142 11.86 -7.71 -15.47
CA VAL A 142 11.42 -6.31 -15.47
C VAL A 142 10.20 -6.14 -14.55
N GLY A 143 9.24 -7.06 -14.60
CA GLY A 143 8.07 -7.04 -13.72
C GLY A 143 8.43 -7.10 -12.24
N TYR A 144 9.38 -7.97 -11.85
CA TYR A 144 9.87 -8.04 -10.47
C TYR A 144 10.59 -6.76 -10.04
N LEU A 145 11.42 -6.17 -10.91
CA LEU A 145 12.11 -4.91 -10.60
C LEU A 145 11.11 -3.76 -10.40
N ILE A 146 10.08 -3.68 -11.23
CA ILE A 146 9.00 -2.70 -11.10
C ILE A 146 8.22 -2.94 -9.80
N ALA A 147 7.92 -4.21 -9.44
CA ALA A 147 7.27 -4.54 -8.17
C ALA A 147 8.10 -4.10 -6.95
N PHE A 148 9.42 -4.24 -6.99
CA PHE A 148 10.30 -3.67 -5.96
C PHE A 148 10.24 -2.14 -5.91
N GLY A 149 10.10 -1.47 -7.06
CA GLY A 149 9.83 -0.03 -7.13
C GLY A 149 8.55 0.34 -6.37
N ALA A 150 7.48 -0.43 -6.54
CA ALA A 150 6.23 -0.24 -5.78
C ALA A 150 6.46 -0.39 -4.27
N ILE A 151 7.22 -1.39 -3.81
CA ILE A 151 7.56 -1.58 -2.39
C ILE A 151 8.26 -0.34 -1.81
N ILE A 152 9.22 0.22 -2.55
CA ILE A 152 9.94 1.44 -2.15
C ILE A 152 8.96 2.61 -2.03
N CYS A 153 8.15 2.85 -3.07
CA CYS A 153 7.19 3.95 -3.12
C CYS A 153 6.18 3.87 -1.97
N TRP A 154 5.63 2.69 -1.70
CA TRP A 154 4.68 2.48 -0.61
C TRP A 154 5.29 2.75 0.77
N ASN A 155 6.54 2.33 0.99
CA ASN A 155 7.22 2.62 2.24
C ASN A 155 7.47 4.12 2.42
N VAL A 156 7.96 4.81 1.38
CA VAL A 156 8.14 6.27 1.41
C VAL A 156 6.82 6.97 1.73
N TYR A 157 5.73 6.58 1.07
CA TYR A 157 4.38 7.09 1.34
C TYR A 157 3.96 6.92 2.80
N ASN A 158 4.17 5.74 3.38
CA ASN A 158 3.79 5.46 4.76
C ASN A 158 4.55 6.36 5.75
N PHE A 159 5.86 6.59 5.55
CA PHE A 159 6.64 7.50 6.40
C PHE A 159 6.20 8.95 6.24
N LEU A 160 5.95 9.40 5.01
CA LEU A 160 5.47 10.76 4.74
C LEU A 160 4.08 10.99 5.33
N THR A 161 3.15 10.05 5.15
CA THR A 161 1.79 10.14 5.70
C THR A 161 1.79 10.17 7.22
N ALA A 162 2.66 9.39 7.87
CA ALA A 162 2.80 9.41 9.33
C ALA A 162 3.23 10.79 9.87
N SER A 163 3.99 11.58 9.12
CA SER A 163 4.35 12.95 9.53
C SER A 163 3.18 13.94 9.47
N LEU A 164 2.08 13.57 8.82
CA LEU A 164 0.86 14.36 8.65
C LEU A 164 -0.28 13.91 9.58
N GLU A 165 -0.01 13.13 10.63
CA GLU A 165 -1.02 12.55 11.56
C GLU A 165 -1.86 13.61 12.29
N LYS A 166 -1.41 14.87 12.34
CA LYS A 166 -2.15 15.99 12.95
C LYS A 166 -3.46 16.32 12.21
N TYR A 167 -3.56 15.98 10.91
CA TYR A 167 -4.74 16.26 10.11
C TYR A 167 -5.88 15.25 10.33
N ASP A 168 -7.10 15.67 10.02
CA ASP A 168 -8.23 14.75 9.94
C ASP A 168 -8.02 13.74 8.82
N PRO A 169 -8.24 12.43 9.06
CA PRO A 169 -7.98 11.38 8.06
C PRO A 169 -8.71 11.57 6.73
N ILE A 170 -9.97 12.02 6.78
CA ILE A 170 -10.78 12.23 5.57
C ILE A 170 -10.24 13.42 4.78
N SER A 171 -9.90 14.51 5.47
CA SER A 171 -9.29 15.68 4.85
C SER A 171 -7.93 15.35 4.25
N LEU A 172 -7.10 14.60 4.95
CA LEU A 172 -5.79 14.19 4.44
C LEU A 172 -5.94 13.31 3.20
N ALA A 173 -6.82 12.30 3.25
CA ALA A 173 -7.10 11.44 2.09
C ALA A 173 -7.62 12.25 0.89
N PHE A 174 -8.54 13.20 1.11
CA PHE A 174 -9.04 14.07 0.04
C PHE A 174 -7.91 14.85 -0.65
N TRP A 175 -7.07 15.53 0.13
CA TRP A 175 -6.01 16.35 -0.42
C TRP A 175 -4.92 15.53 -1.13
N GLN A 176 -4.61 14.33 -0.64
CA GLN A 176 -3.70 13.41 -1.30
C GLN A 176 -4.26 12.95 -2.67
N LEU A 177 -5.53 12.51 -2.70
CA LEU A 177 -6.20 12.08 -3.92
C LEU A 177 -6.36 13.23 -4.92
N LEU A 178 -6.72 14.42 -4.46
CA LEU A 178 -6.85 15.61 -5.31
C LEU A 178 -5.51 15.99 -5.94
N CYS A 179 -4.45 16.09 -5.15
CA CYS A 179 -3.11 16.38 -5.68
C CYS A 179 -2.68 15.34 -6.72
N ALA A 180 -2.90 14.04 -6.44
CA ALA A 180 -2.55 12.98 -7.37
C ALA A 180 -3.37 13.08 -8.67
N SER A 181 -4.68 13.33 -8.59
CA SER A 181 -5.55 13.51 -9.77
C SER A 181 -5.06 14.66 -10.65
N VAL A 182 -4.72 15.79 -10.04
CA VAL A 182 -4.23 16.97 -10.78
C VAL A 182 -2.87 16.67 -11.43
N LEU A 183 -1.95 16.05 -10.70
CA LEU A 183 -0.61 15.81 -11.20
C LEU A 183 -0.56 14.78 -12.34
N ILE A 184 -1.37 13.72 -12.27
CA ILE A 184 -1.36 12.65 -13.29
C ILE A 184 -2.24 12.98 -14.51
N SER A 185 -3.20 13.91 -14.38
CA SER A 185 -4.20 14.21 -15.42
C SER A 185 -3.60 14.55 -16.79
N PRO A 186 -2.50 15.33 -16.95
CA PRO A 186 -2.00 15.68 -18.26
C PRO A 186 -1.53 14.46 -19.06
N ILE A 187 -0.90 13.50 -18.38
CA ILE A 187 -0.38 12.28 -19.00
C ILE A 187 -1.52 11.30 -19.27
N ALA A 188 -2.42 11.13 -18.31
CA ALA A 188 -3.49 10.16 -18.41
C ALA A 188 -4.52 10.51 -19.47
N ILE A 189 -4.95 11.78 -19.55
CA ILE A 189 -5.98 12.24 -20.49
C ILE A 189 -5.46 12.18 -21.93
N HIS A 190 -4.18 12.44 -22.16
CA HIS A 190 -3.60 12.41 -23.50
C HIS A 190 -3.72 11.01 -24.15
N ASN A 191 -3.63 9.95 -23.37
CA ASN A 191 -3.64 8.57 -23.86
C ASN A 191 -4.97 7.84 -23.59
N MET A 192 -5.98 8.52 -23.07
CA MET A 192 -7.22 7.90 -22.64
C MET A 192 -8.22 7.84 -23.79
N ILE A 193 -8.86 6.69 -23.99
CA ILE A 193 -10.01 6.59 -24.90
C ILE A 193 -11.18 7.42 -24.36
N PRO A 194 -11.96 8.08 -25.24
CA PRO A 194 -13.09 8.90 -24.79
C PRO A 194 -14.10 8.10 -23.96
N PRO A 195 -14.68 8.68 -22.90
CA PRO A 195 -15.69 8.00 -22.07
C PRO A 195 -16.92 7.49 -22.82
N THR A 196 -17.20 8.07 -23.99
CA THR A 196 -18.30 7.63 -24.88
C THR A 196 -18.08 6.24 -25.49
N GLN A 197 -16.83 5.75 -25.47
CA GLN A 197 -16.45 4.42 -25.98
C GLN A 197 -16.27 3.39 -24.88
N TRP A 198 -16.49 3.77 -23.61
CA TRP A 198 -16.34 2.87 -22.48
C TRP A 198 -17.46 1.85 -22.42
N SER A 199 -17.09 0.60 -22.19
CA SER A 199 -18.05 -0.50 -21.98
C SER A 199 -18.83 -0.31 -20.66
N GLY A 200 -20.00 -0.91 -20.55
CA GLY A 200 -20.75 -0.92 -19.29
C GLY A 200 -19.99 -1.61 -18.16
N SER A 201 -19.20 -2.62 -18.46
CA SER A 201 -18.31 -3.31 -17.50
C SER A 201 -17.23 -2.37 -16.98
N LEU A 202 -16.63 -1.54 -17.84
CA LEU A 202 -15.61 -0.57 -17.44
C LEU A 202 -16.17 0.46 -16.45
N TRP A 203 -17.42 0.94 -16.66
CA TRP A 203 -18.08 1.82 -15.70
C TRP A 203 -18.24 1.18 -14.32
N LEU A 204 -18.59 -0.11 -14.25
CA LEU A 204 -18.69 -0.84 -12.98
C LEU A 204 -17.34 -1.00 -12.32
N ILE A 205 -16.28 -1.27 -13.09
CA ILE A 205 -14.90 -1.35 -12.63
C ILE A 205 -14.48 0.00 -12.01
N ILE A 206 -14.71 1.11 -12.72
CA ILE A 206 -14.37 2.45 -12.24
C ILE A 206 -15.16 2.81 -10.98
N LEU A 207 -16.45 2.47 -10.93
CA LEU A 207 -17.28 2.68 -9.75
C LEU A 207 -16.72 1.91 -8.54
N TYR A 208 -16.41 0.62 -8.71
CA TYR A 208 -15.78 -0.18 -7.65
C TYR A 208 -14.47 0.43 -7.18
N MET A 209 -13.55 0.70 -8.11
CA MET A 209 -12.23 1.24 -7.79
C MET A 209 -12.29 2.64 -7.18
N GLY A 210 -13.19 3.50 -7.65
CA GLY A 210 -13.38 4.85 -7.12
C GLY A 210 -14.00 4.84 -5.72
N VAL A 211 -15.12 4.10 -5.53
CA VAL A 211 -15.88 4.09 -4.27
C VAL A 211 -15.19 3.24 -3.22
N ILE A 212 -14.90 1.97 -3.57
CA ILE A 212 -14.44 0.99 -2.59
C ILE A 212 -12.93 1.08 -2.38
N SER A 213 -12.15 1.02 -3.47
CA SER A 213 -10.70 0.94 -3.33
C SER A 213 -10.06 2.29 -3.02
N SER A 214 -10.51 3.36 -3.69
CA SER A 214 -9.91 4.69 -3.49
C SER A 214 -10.58 5.45 -2.35
N ALA A 215 -11.88 5.77 -2.43
CA ALA A 215 -12.51 6.59 -1.39
C ALA A 215 -12.57 5.88 -0.04
N TYR A 216 -13.27 4.75 0.05
CA TYR A 216 -13.40 3.99 1.29
C TYR A 216 -12.03 3.48 1.77
N GLY A 217 -11.22 2.92 0.85
CA GLY A 217 -9.93 2.33 1.18
C GLY A 217 -8.98 3.32 1.84
N TYR A 218 -8.78 4.50 1.25
CA TYR A 218 -7.90 5.52 1.81
C TYR A 218 -8.44 6.15 3.09
N MET A 219 -9.75 6.38 3.20
CA MET A 219 -10.34 6.85 4.46
C MET A 219 -10.10 5.84 5.60
N VAL A 220 -10.28 4.55 5.33
CA VAL A 220 -10.11 3.51 6.36
C VAL A 220 -8.65 3.32 6.73
N ILE A 221 -7.72 3.30 5.77
CA ILE A 221 -6.29 3.10 6.10
C ILE A 221 -5.72 4.29 6.86
N VAL A 222 -6.02 5.53 6.45
CA VAL A 222 -5.55 6.74 7.15
C VAL A 222 -6.16 6.81 8.55
N TYR A 223 -7.44 6.47 8.71
CA TYR A 223 -8.08 6.38 10.01
C TYR A 223 -7.47 5.29 10.90
N ALA A 224 -7.22 4.11 10.33
CA ALA A 224 -6.57 3.01 11.06
C ALA A 224 -5.15 3.39 11.50
N LEU A 225 -4.36 4.02 10.65
CA LEU A 225 -3.03 4.52 11.00
C LEU A 225 -3.08 5.48 12.19
N LYS A 226 -4.10 6.35 12.26
CA LYS A 226 -4.30 7.29 13.37
C LYS A 226 -4.75 6.59 14.66
N VAL A 227 -5.70 5.64 14.60
CA VAL A 227 -6.34 5.05 15.78
C VAL A 227 -5.59 3.86 16.36
N ILE A 228 -5.23 2.90 15.50
CA ILE A 228 -4.55 1.67 15.95
C ILE A 228 -3.05 1.69 15.67
N GLY A 229 -2.58 2.70 14.94
CA GLY A 229 -1.19 2.88 14.60
C GLY A 229 -0.71 2.03 13.41
N PRO A 230 0.53 2.28 12.94
CA PRO A 230 1.05 1.66 11.73
C PRO A 230 1.25 0.15 11.86
N THR A 231 1.69 -0.35 13.02
CA THR A 231 2.00 -1.78 13.19
C THR A 231 0.78 -2.69 13.12
N PRO A 232 -0.31 -2.46 13.89
CA PRO A 232 -1.53 -3.26 13.71
C PRO A 232 -2.14 -3.11 12.32
N SER A 233 -2.10 -1.93 11.71
CA SER A 233 -2.60 -1.71 10.35
C SER A 233 -1.81 -2.56 9.34
N ALA A 234 -0.49 -2.65 9.48
CA ALA A 234 0.36 -3.47 8.63
C ALA A 234 0.06 -4.97 8.78
N VAL A 235 -0.19 -5.47 10.03
CA VAL A 235 -0.61 -6.87 10.25
C VAL A 235 -1.84 -7.24 9.43
N TYR A 236 -2.84 -6.36 9.41
CA TYR A 236 -4.02 -6.61 8.58
C TYR A 236 -3.71 -6.57 7.09
N SER A 237 -2.86 -5.65 6.65
CA SER A 237 -2.49 -5.52 5.24
C SER A 237 -1.69 -6.73 4.73
N ASP A 238 -0.98 -7.46 5.59
CA ASP A 238 -0.24 -8.67 5.22
C ASP A 238 -1.15 -9.84 4.76
N PHE A 239 -2.46 -9.77 5.04
CA PHE A 239 -3.41 -10.73 4.49
C PHE A 239 -3.86 -10.39 3.05
N MET A 240 -3.53 -9.19 2.55
CA MET A 240 -3.90 -8.76 1.21
C MET A 240 -3.33 -9.67 0.10
N PRO A 241 -2.04 -10.11 0.15
CA PRO A 241 -1.51 -11.06 -0.82
C PRO A 241 -2.28 -12.39 -0.86
N VAL A 242 -2.77 -12.85 0.30
CA VAL A 242 -3.58 -14.10 0.37
C VAL A 242 -4.90 -13.92 -0.36
N THR A 243 -5.62 -12.83 -0.08
CA THR A 243 -6.91 -12.56 -0.74
C THR A 243 -6.71 -12.31 -2.24
N ALA A 244 -5.67 -11.59 -2.63
CA ALA A 244 -5.34 -11.36 -4.03
C ALA A 244 -4.97 -12.65 -4.79
N ALA A 245 -4.18 -13.54 -4.17
CA ALA A 245 -3.82 -14.82 -4.78
C ALA A 245 -5.06 -15.74 -4.97
N ILE A 246 -5.95 -15.79 -3.97
CA ILE A 246 -7.21 -16.53 -4.08
C ILE A 246 -8.07 -15.94 -5.21
N CYS A 247 -8.23 -14.62 -5.25
CA CYS A 247 -8.99 -13.95 -6.30
C CYS A 247 -8.36 -14.14 -7.69
N GLY A 248 -7.03 -14.07 -7.81
CA GLY A 248 -6.30 -14.35 -9.05
C GLY A 248 -6.52 -15.77 -9.56
N ALA A 249 -6.45 -16.76 -8.66
CA ALA A 249 -6.72 -18.15 -9.02
C ALA A 249 -8.18 -18.36 -9.47
N VAL A 250 -9.17 -17.76 -8.78
CA VAL A 250 -10.60 -17.97 -9.04
C VAL A 250 -11.07 -17.21 -10.29
N PHE A 251 -10.70 -15.93 -10.42
CA PHE A 251 -11.25 -15.04 -11.46
C PHE A 251 -10.36 -14.89 -12.70
N LEU A 252 -9.04 -15.02 -12.53
CA LEU A 252 -8.08 -14.91 -13.62
C LEU A 252 -7.53 -16.28 -14.07
N HIS A 253 -7.95 -17.36 -13.40
CA HIS A 253 -7.48 -18.74 -13.65
C HIS A 253 -5.95 -18.86 -13.59
N GLU A 254 -5.31 -18.06 -12.74
CA GLU A 254 -3.87 -18.13 -12.52
C GLU A 254 -3.47 -19.40 -11.78
N SER A 255 -2.41 -20.07 -12.22
CA SER A 255 -1.84 -21.23 -11.54
C SER A 255 -0.47 -20.89 -10.96
N LEU A 256 -0.27 -21.25 -9.70
CA LEU A 256 1.02 -21.14 -9.03
C LEU A 256 1.69 -22.50 -8.97
N SER A 257 3.00 -22.54 -9.22
CA SER A 257 3.77 -23.76 -9.00
C SER A 257 3.85 -24.10 -7.50
N PRO A 258 4.07 -25.36 -7.11
CA PRO A 258 4.23 -25.73 -5.71
C PRO A 258 5.32 -24.92 -4.99
N LEU A 259 6.42 -24.63 -5.68
CA LEU A 259 7.52 -23.86 -5.13
C LEU A 259 7.15 -22.38 -4.90
N GLN A 260 6.33 -21.80 -5.79
CA GLN A 260 5.78 -20.46 -5.62
C GLN A 260 4.81 -20.38 -4.44
N ILE A 261 3.98 -21.41 -4.26
CA ILE A 261 3.07 -21.49 -3.10
C ILE A 261 3.87 -21.58 -1.80
N ILE A 262 4.90 -22.44 -1.73
CA ILE A 262 5.77 -22.55 -0.55
C ILE A 262 6.47 -21.21 -0.29
N GLY A 263 7.05 -20.60 -1.31
CA GLY A 263 7.69 -19.29 -1.20
C GLY A 263 6.73 -18.21 -0.70
N GLY A 264 5.49 -18.17 -1.21
CA GLY A 264 4.44 -17.26 -0.77
C GLY A 264 4.06 -17.45 0.70
N ILE A 265 3.89 -18.68 1.16
CA ILE A 265 3.61 -18.99 2.56
C ILE A 265 4.76 -18.50 3.46
N ILE A 266 6.02 -18.73 3.04
CA ILE A 266 7.19 -18.26 3.77
C ILE A 266 7.21 -16.73 3.87
N VAL A 267 6.96 -16.00 2.78
CA VAL A 267 6.93 -14.52 2.76
C VAL A 267 5.88 -13.99 3.74
N ILE A 268 4.64 -14.51 3.65
CA ILE A 268 3.52 -14.07 4.48
C ILE A 268 3.79 -14.36 5.97
N ALA A 269 4.22 -15.58 6.30
CA ALA A 269 4.53 -15.95 7.67
C ALA A 269 5.68 -15.12 8.25
N ALA A 270 6.71 -14.88 7.46
CA ALA A 270 7.86 -14.08 7.86
C ALA A 270 7.50 -12.59 8.02
N GLY A 271 6.69 -12.02 7.11
CA GLY A 271 6.14 -10.68 7.22
C GLY A 271 5.35 -10.49 8.52
N PHE A 272 4.47 -11.43 8.83
CA PHE A 272 3.71 -11.43 10.08
C PHE A 272 4.60 -11.43 11.33
N VAL A 273 5.67 -12.25 11.35
CA VAL A 273 6.65 -12.26 12.45
C VAL A 273 7.35 -10.91 12.59
N VAL A 274 7.79 -10.32 11.47
CA VAL A 274 8.46 -9.00 11.46
C VAL A 274 7.56 -7.92 12.04
N ILE A 275 6.30 -7.84 11.61
CA ILE A 275 5.35 -6.84 12.08
C ILE A 275 5.04 -7.01 13.56
N ARG A 276 4.79 -8.26 14.00
CA ARG A 276 4.49 -8.57 15.40
C ARG A 276 5.64 -8.18 16.33
N GLU A 277 6.87 -8.54 15.97
CA GLU A 277 8.04 -8.21 16.79
C GLU A 277 8.37 -6.71 16.78
N LYS A 278 8.13 -6.01 15.65
CA LYS A 278 8.21 -4.55 15.59
C LYS A 278 7.20 -3.89 16.54
N GLY A 279 5.96 -4.39 16.58
CA GLY A 279 4.93 -3.92 17.52
C GLY A 279 5.32 -4.10 18.98
N ASN A 280 5.90 -5.25 19.31
CA ASN A 280 6.39 -5.54 20.67
C ASN A 280 7.50 -4.54 21.09
N LEU A 281 8.44 -4.23 20.20
CA LEU A 281 9.50 -3.26 20.47
C LEU A 281 8.96 -1.84 20.67
N MET A 282 8.00 -1.41 19.87
CA MET A 282 7.38 -0.08 20.00
C MET A 282 6.59 0.04 21.31
N ASN A 283 5.87 -1.00 21.71
CA ASN A 283 5.13 -1.02 22.98
C ASN A 283 6.08 -1.02 24.18
N SER A 284 7.17 -1.79 24.13
CA SER A 284 8.19 -1.80 25.19
C SER A 284 8.88 -0.45 25.32
N GLY A 285 9.18 0.24 24.23
CA GLY A 285 9.72 1.60 24.23
C GLY A 285 8.77 2.61 24.88
N ARG A 286 7.48 2.61 24.50
CA ARG A 286 6.46 3.49 25.11
C ARG A 286 6.30 3.26 26.62
N VAL A 287 6.29 2.00 27.04
CA VAL A 287 6.23 1.67 28.49
C VAL A 287 7.43 2.20 29.23
N CYS A 288 8.64 2.10 28.63
CA CYS A 288 9.86 2.64 29.23
C CYS A 288 9.80 4.17 29.36
N ASP A 289 9.33 4.86 28.33
CA ASP A 289 9.19 6.34 28.33
C ASP A 289 8.17 6.81 29.38
N ILE A 290 7.05 6.11 29.54
CA ILE A 290 6.02 6.42 30.56
C ILE A 290 6.63 6.23 31.95
N ILE A 291 7.35 5.14 32.22
CA ILE A 291 7.97 4.87 33.52
C ILE A 291 9.04 5.92 33.84
N LEU A 292 9.80 6.39 32.83
CA LEU A 292 10.82 7.42 33.02
C LEU A 292 10.18 8.78 33.31
N SER A 293 9.10 9.14 32.62
CA SER A 293 8.35 10.39 32.87
C SER A 293 7.71 10.40 34.25
N ASP A 294 7.13 9.29 34.69
CA ASP A 294 6.54 9.16 36.04
C ASP A 294 7.59 9.27 37.16
N LYS A 295 8.78 8.71 36.92
CA LYS A 295 9.91 8.89 37.86
C LYS A 295 10.39 10.33 37.94
N GLN A 296 10.48 11.06 36.82
CA GLN A 296 10.84 12.48 36.82
C GLN A 296 9.80 13.32 37.58
N HIS A 297 8.52 13.13 37.31
CA HIS A 297 7.46 13.82 38.04
C HIS A 297 7.40 13.48 39.54
N THR A 298 7.85 12.28 39.94
CA THR A 298 7.90 11.88 41.36
C THR A 298 9.13 12.48 42.07
N LEU A 299 10.21 12.74 41.36
CA LEU A 299 11.40 13.42 41.90
C LEU A 299 11.15 14.93 42.05
N GLU A 300 10.52 15.58 41.08
CA GLU A 300 10.14 17.01 41.13
C GLU A 300 9.10 17.33 42.22
N ARG A 301 8.32 16.36 42.72
CA ARG A 301 7.39 16.55 43.84
C ARG A 301 8.03 16.36 45.21
N LYS A 302 9.28 15.90 45.28
CA LYS A 302 10.00 15.67 46.52
C LYS A 302 11.05 16.75 46.83
N GLU A 303 11.28 17.65 45.88
CA GLU A 303 12.01 18.91 46.06
C GLU A 303 11.03 20.05 46.38
#